data_db950d48a3e38947a284442a388b5682
#
_entry.id   db950d48a3e38947a284442a388b5682
#
_cell.length_a   1.000
_cell.length_b   1.000
_cell.length_c   1.000
_cell.angle_alpha   90.00
_cell.angle_beta   90.00
_cell.angle_gamma   90.00
#
_symmetry.space_group_name_H-M   'P 1'
#
loop_
_entity.id
_entity.type
_entity.pdbx_description
1 polymer ?
#
loop_
_entity_poly.entity_id
_entity_poly.type
_entity_poly.pdbx_seq_one_letter_code
_entity_poly.pdbx_strand_id
1 'polypeptide(L)'
;MASTYAVLSEGLEKRFGDVHALRSLDLAVPRGTVCGVLGPNGAGKTTAVRILTTLTAPDGGSAQVAGHDVRREPAAVRRGIGVVGQYASVDGDLTGAENLRLFARLLRAPRSRAAELLERFELTEAGDRPARTYSGGMRRRLDLAAGLITRPDVLFLDEPTTGLDPHSRNGIWDAVRELTGEGTTVLLTTQYLEEADQLADDIVLIDGGRATHSGTPAELKALVGSYAEVVVLDAAALPAAAAVLDQLTGSEPVLDAEKRTAGAVTTDPTVTLPLLVRELDAAGVGVVDAGLRPPTLDEVFLRLTHRKRAGHPVPDRPSAGHPVADGPPTDHSRKEPAA
;
A
#
# COMPACT_ATOMS: atom_id res chain seq x y z
N MET A 1 19.49 -19.98 5.59
CA MET A 1 18.96 -19.47 4.30
C MET A 1 18.40 -18.07 4.55
N ALA A 2 18.70 -17.08 3.72
CA ALA A 2 18.11 -15.75 3.86
C ALA A 2 16.59 -15.86 3.61
N SER A 3 15.78 -15.21 4.45
CA SER A 3 14.33 -15.16 4.26
C SER A 3 14.00 -14.50 2.91
N THR A 4 13.10 -15.10 2.15
CA THR A 4 12.57 -14.54 0.89
C THR A 4 11.82 -13.23 1.13
N TYR A 5 11.32 -13.05 2.34
CA TYR A 5 10.55 -11.86 2.74
C TYR A 5 11.41 -10.85 3.49
N ALA A 6 11.23 -9.58 3.17
CA ALA A 6 11.83 -8.47 3.90
C ALA A 6 11.00 -8.09 5.14
N VAL A 7 9.66 -8.25 5.05
CA VAL A 7 8.72 -8.10 6.16
C VAL A 7 7.81 -9.31 6.18
N LEU A 8 7.67 -9.93 7.34
CA LEU A 8 6.74 -11.04 7.56
C LEU A 8 6.04 -10.84 8.90
N SER A 9 4.72 -10.91 8.92
CA SER A 9 3.96 -10.97 10.18
C SER A 9 2.88 -12.06 10.10
N GLU A 10 2.68 -12.73 11.23
CA GLU A 10 1.70 -13.81 11.39
C GLU A 10 0.88 -13.55 12.64
N GLY A 11 -0.44 -13.44 12.47
CA GLY A 11 -1.38 -13.26 13.54
C GLY A 11 -1.14 -12.01 14.40
N LEU A 12 -0.61 -10.92 13.83
CA LEU A 12 -0.17 -9.76 14.59
C LEU A 12 -1.35 -9.05 15.27
N GLU A 13 -1.25 -8.87 16.58
CA GLU A 13 -2.31 -8.27 17.41
C GLU A 13 -1.84 -7.04 18.15
N LYS A 14 -2.75 -6.06 18.31
CA LYS A 14 -2.54 -4.89 19.14
C LYS A 14 -3.83 -4.32 19.69
N ARG A 15 -3.82 -4.04 21.01
CA ARG A 15 -4.90 -3.35 21.70
C ARG A 15 -4.38 -2.08 22.37
N PHE A 16 -5.22 -1.06 22.42
CA PHE A 16 -5.03 0.17 23.17
C PHE A 16 -6.30 0.40 24.00
N GLY A 17 -6.27 0.01 25.29
CA GLY A 17 -7.47 -0.04 26.12
C GLY A 17 -8.54 -0.93 25.46
N ASP A 18 -9.73 -0.38 25.22
CA ASP A 18 -10.84 -1.10 24.60
C ASP A 18 -10.74 -1.19 23.07
N VAL A 19 -9.82 -0.44 22.45
CA VAL A 19 -9.65 -0.42 21.00
C VAL A 19 -8.72 -1.56 20.56
N HIS A 20 -9.25 -2.50 19.79
CA HIS A 20 -8.49 -3.56 19.15
C HIS A 20 -8.01 -3.11 17.77
N ALA A 21 -6.82 -2.51 17.73
CA ALA A 21 -6.28 -1.87 16.55
C ALA A 21 -5.78 -2.86 15.48
N LEU A 22 -5.20 -4.00 15.89
CA LEU A 22 -4.85 -5.11 15.00
C LEU A 22 -5.43 -6.40 15.54
N ARG A 23 -6.02 -7.20 14.63
CA ARG A 23 -6.79 -8.41 14.96
C ARG A 23 -6.33 -9.59 14.09
N SER A 24 -5.12 -10.11 14.34
CA SER A 24 -4.52 -11.15 13.51
C SER A 24 -4.17 -10.63 12.10
N LEU A 25 -3.25 -9.67 12.03
CA LEU A 25 -2.76 -9.14 10.77
C LEU A 25 -1.61 -9.99 10.24
N ASP A 26 -1.79 -10.54 9.03
CA ASP A 26 -0.77 -11.26 8.29
C ASP A 26 -0.25 -10.38 7.16
N LEU A 27 1.08 -10.25 7.04
CA LEU A 27 1.78 -9.54 5.98
C LEU A 27 2.98 -10.37 5.51
N ALA A 28 3.20 -10.43 4.20
CA ALA A 28 4.36 -11.05 3.60
C ALA A 28 4.86 -10.17 2.45
N VAL A 29 5.97 -9.44 2.67
CA VAL A 29 6.54 -8.51 1.70
C VAL A 29 7.83 -9.09 1.15
N PRO A 30 7.89 -9.44 -0.14
CA PRO A 30 9.10 -9.93 -0.78
C PRO A 30 10.22 -8.87 -0.76
N ARG A 31 11.49 -9.32 -0.82
CA ARG A 31 12.63 -8.40 -0.89
C ARG A 31 12.67 -7.66 -2.22
N GLY A 32 13.02 -6.38 -2.19
CA GLY A 32 13.19 -5.55 -3.39
C GLY A 32 11.87 -5.19 -4.08
N THR A 33 10.75 -5.23 -3.36
CA THR A 33 9.42 -4.85 -3.89
C THR A 33 8.82 -3.68 -3.12
N VAL A 34 7.82 -3.05 -3.71
CA VAL A 34 6.94 -2.06 -3.06
C VAL A 34 5.65 -2.75 -2.64
N CYS A 35 5.39 -2.78 -1.34
CA CYS A 35 4.12 -3.24 -0.80
C CYS A 35 3.27 -2.05 -0.33
N GLY A 36 2.12 -1.86 -0.97
CA GLY A 36 1.12 -0.86 -0.57
C GLY A 36 0.19 -1.41 0.51
N VAL A 37 0.13 -0.76 1.67
CA VAL A 37 -0.81 -1.09 2.75
C VAL A 37 -1.93 -0.06 2.74
N LEU A 38 -3.10 -0.46 2.25
CA LEU A 38 -4.26 0.39 2.05
C LEU A 38 -5.36 0.13 3.08
N GLY A 39 -6.18 1.13 3.34
CA GLY A 39 -7.33 1.00 4.21
C GLY A 39 -7.84 2.35 4.70
N PRO A 40 -9.06 2.42 5.25
CA PRO A 40 -9.60 3.66 5.79
C PRO A 40 -8.81 4.16 7.00
N ASN A 41 -9.08 5.39 7.43
CA ASN A 41 -8.54 5.92 8.67
C ASN A 41 -9.01 5.06 9.85
N GLY A 42 -8.08 4.74 10.75
CA GLY A 42 -8.35 3.84 11.89
C GLY A 42 -8.32 2.34 11.55
N ALA A 43 -8.02 1.93 10.31
CA ALA A 43 -7.93 0.52 9.93
C ALA A 43 -6.77 -0.25 10.59
N GLY A 44 -5.78 0.45 11.15
CA GLY A 44 -4.61 -0.16 11.81
C GLY A 44 -3.29 0.01 11.07
N LYS A 45 -3.24 0.71 9.91
CA LYS A 45 -2.04 0.91 9.08
C LYS A 45 -0.85 1.44 9.88
N THR A 46 -0.99 2.63 10.50
CA THR A 46 0.08 3.24 11.31
C THR A 46 0.44 2.38 12.53
N THR A 47 -0.52 1.65 13.10
CA THR A 47 -0.23 0.71 14.20
C THR A 47 0.66 -0.45 13.73
N ALA A 48 0.38 -1.01 12.56
CA ALA A 48 1.22 -2.05 11.95
C ALA A 48 2.64 -1.53 11.69
N VAL A 49 2.78 -0.35 11.06
CA VAL A 49 4.09 0.31 10.84
C VAL A 49 4.82 0.51 12.16
N ARG A 50 4.16 1.02 13.22
CA ARG A 50 4.80 1.24 14.53
C ARG A 50 5.30 -0.03 15.19
N ILE A 51 4.63 -1.16 14.98
CA ILE A 51 5.10 -2.46 15.49
C ILE A 51 6.29 -2.95 14.66
N LEU A 52 6.17 -2.95 13.34
CA LEU A 52 7.21 -3.41 12.41
C LEU A 52 8.50 -2.59 12.55
N THR A 53 8.38 -1.29 12.86
CA THR A 53 9.51 -0.40 13.15
C THR A 53 9.98 -0.42 14.60
N THR A 54 9.45 -1.32 15.43
CA THR A 54 9.79 -1.48 16.86
C THR A 54 9.45 -0.30 17.77
N LEU A 55 8.60 0.64 17.32
CA LEU A 55 8.13 1.78 18.12
C LEU A 55 7.05 1.37 19.14
N THR A 56 6.40 0.24 18.90
CA THR A 56 5.33 -0.30 19.78
C THR A 56 5.46 -1.81 19.80
N ALA A 57 5.37 -2.43 20.97
CA ALA A 57 5.36 -3.88 21.10
C ALA A 57 3.98 -4.44 20.69
N PRO A 58 3.91 -5.55 19.94
CA PRO A 58 2.65 -6.25 19.70
C PRO A 58 2.18 -6.98 20.95
N ASP A 59 0.86 -7.24 21.08
CA ASP A 59 0.28 -7.99 22.20
C ASP A 59 0.19 -9.49 21.87
N GLY A 60 0.04 -9.85 20.58
CA GLY A 60 0.02 -11.23 20.07
C GLY A 60 0.65 -11.36 18.69
N GLY A 61 0.82 -12.60 18.24
CA GLY A 61 1.44 -12.93 16.97
C GLY A 61 2.95 -12.73 16.92
N SER A 62 3.51 -12.82 15.73
CA SER A 62 4.94 -12.62 15.46
C SER A 62 5.15 -11.65 14.30
N ALA A 63 6.32 -10.99 14.27
CA ALA A 63 6.74 -10.20 13.12
C ALA A 63 8.26 -10.20 12.99
N GLN A 64 8.72 -10.27 11.75
CA GLN A 64 10.14 -10.17 11.37
C GLN A 64 10.32 -9.07 10.32
N VAL A 65 11.38 -8.29 10.45
CA VAL A 65 11.77 -7.24 9.51
C VAL A 65 13.26 -7.35 9.23
N ALA A 66 13.64 -7.33 7.97
CA ALA A 66 15.01 -7.55 7.51
C ALA A 66 15.64 -8.86 8.06
N GLY A 67 14.79 -9.88 8.35
CA GLY A 67 15.20 -11.18 8.90
C GLY A 67 15.33 -11.21 10.43
N HIS A 68 14.98 -10.13 11.13
CA HIS A 68 15.07 -10.02 12.59
C HIS A 68 13.70 -9.92 13.25
N ASP A 69 13.51 -10.61 14.37
CA ASP A 69 12.29 -10.56 15.18
C ASP A 69 12.12 -9.19 15.85
N VAL A 70 10.97 -8.56 15.67
CA VAL A 70 10.71 -7.19 16.17
C VAL A 70 10.72 -7.09 17.70
N ARG A 71 10.45 -8.19 18.44
CA ARG A 71 10.44 -8.25 19.90
C ARG A 71 11.80 -8.63 20.47
N ARG A 72 12.44 -9.65 19.85
CA ARG A 72 13.66 -10.24 20.40
C ARG A 72 14.91 -9.49 19.97
N GLU A 73 14.88 -8.91 18.75
CA GLU A 73 16.03 -8.26 18.13
C GLU A 73 15.74 -6.81 17.66
N PRO A 74 15.07 -5.98 18.47
CA PRO A 74 14.62 -4.65 18.00
C PRO A 74 15.79 -3.74 17.59
N ALA A 75 16.98 -3.91 18.19
CA ALA A 75 18.16 -3.15 17.81
C ALA A 75 18.70 -3.56 16.41
N ALA A 76 18.57 -4.83 16.02
CA ALA A 76 18.95 -5.31 14.71
C ALA A 76 17.95 -4.81 13.65
N VAL A 77 16.64 -4.90 13.94
CA VAL A 77 15.59 -4.32 13.08
C VAL A 77 15.88 -2.84 12.79
N ARG A 78 16.09 -2.01 13.85
CA ARG A 78 16.35 -0.58 13.68
C ARG A 78 17.60 -0.23 12.86
N ARG A 79 18.57 -1.13 12.77
CA ARG A 79 19.75 -0.93 11.91
C ARG A 79 19.47 -1.20 10.44
N GLY A 80 18.51 -2.10 10.15
CA GLY A 80 18.16 -2.51 8.78
C GLY A 80 17.00 -1.70 8.17
N ILE A 81 16.42 -0.74 8.90
CA ILE A 81 15.25 0.00 8.42
C ILE A 81 15.49 1.49 8.31
N GLY A 82 14.78 2.13 7.36
CA GLY A 82 14.52 3.57 7.32
C GLY A 82 13.02 3.81 7.59
N VAL A 83 12.71 4.92 8.23
CA VAL A 83 11.32 5.30 8.53
C VAL A 83 11.10 6.76 8.17
N VAL A 84 10.09 6.99 7.34
CA VAL A 84 9.61 8.33 6.97
C VAL A 84 8.16 8.41 7.41
N GLY A 85 7.92 9.12 8.50
CA GLY A 85 6.59 9.23 9.11
C GLY A 85 5.68 10.21 8.37
N GLN A 86 4.45 10.35 8.86
CA GLN A 86 3.47 11.31 8.34
C GLN A 86 3.94 12.77 8.49
N TYR A 87 4.67 13.07 9.56
CA TYR A 87 5.30 14.37 9.79
C TYR A 87 6.80 14.28 9.53
N ALA A 88 7.34 15.31 8.88
CA ALA A 88 8.77 15.37 8.61
C ALA A 88 9.58 15.36 9.91
N SER A 89 10.59 14.48 9.96
CA SER A 89 11.47 14.30 11.12
C SER A 89 12.59 15.34 11.17
N VAL A 90 12.69 16.21 10.14
CA VAL A 90 13.75 17.20 10.01
C VAL A 90 13.47 18.45 10.86
N ASP A 91 14.52 18.98 11.49
CA ASP A 91 14.46 20.22 12.25
C ASP A 91 14.41 21.42 11.30
N GLY A 92 13.38 22.26 11.46
CA GLY A 92 13.18 23.43 10.62
C GLY A 92 14.25 24.53 10.78
N ASP A 93 14.89 24.64 11.94
CA ASP A 93 15.89 25.65 12.24
C ASP A 93 17.28 25.26 11.74
N LEU A 94 17.54 23.98 11.53
CA LEU A 94 18.75 23.49 10.90
C LEU A 94 18.65 23.60 9.37
N THR A 95 19.80 23.75 8.72
CA THR A 95 19.89 23.65 7.26
C THR A 95 19.66 22.21 6.79
N GLY A 96 19.37 22.01 5.49
CA GLY A 96 19.24 20.68 4.93
C GLY A 96 20.49 19.81 5.16
N ALA A 97 21.68 20.41 4.97
CA ALA A 97 22.94 19.74 5.19
C ALA A 97 23.19 19.41 6.67
N GLU A 98 22.83 20.29 7.59
CA GLU A 98 22.96 20.05 9.03
C GLU A 98 22.03 18.93 9.50
N ASN A 99 20.78 18.91 9.03
CA ASN A 99 19.86 17.82 9.30
C ASN A 99 20.45 16.46 8.90
N LEU A 100 20.91 16.31 7.66
CA LEU A 100 21.48 15.04 7.20
C LEU A 100 22.78 14.68 7.91
N ARG A 101 23.64 15.65 8.23
CA ARG A 101 24.85 15.42 9.05
C ARG A 101 24.51 14.98 10.47
N LEU A 102 23.44 15.52 11.06
CA LEU A 102 22.96 15.12 12.39
C LEU A 102 22.52 13.65 12.37
N PHE A 103 21.67 13.26 11.41
CA PHE A 103 21.25 11.87 11.25
C PHE A 103 22.43 10.94 10.96
N ALA A 104 23.34 11.34 10.07
CA ALA A 104 24.55 10.55 9.77
C ALA A 104 25.39 10.31 11.04
N ARG A 105 25.54 11.33 11.89
CA ARG A 105 26.27 11.20 13.17
C ARG A 105 25.55 10.28 14.16
N LEU A 106 24.22 10.44 14.33
CA LEU A 106 23.40 9.65 15.24
C LEU A 106 23.41 8.17 14.83
N LEU A 107 23.31 7.90 13.52
CA LEU A 107 23.22 6.55 12.96
C LEU A 107 24.60 5.97 12.59
N ARG A 108 25.71 6.68 12.89
CA ARG A 108 27.10 6.29 12.60
C ARG A 108 27.36 6.02 11.11
N ALA A 109 26.67 6.74 10.23
CA ALA A 109 26.89 6.66 8.79
C ALA A 109 28.12 7.51 8.38
N PRO A 110 28.74 7.26 7.22
CA PRO A 110 29.84 8.04 6.68
C PRO A 110 29.43 9.53 6.51
N ARG A 111 30.39 10.45 6.75
CA ARG A 111 30.12 11.90 6.62
C ARG A 111 29.77 12.30 5.17
N SER A 112 30.29 11.60 4.17
CA SER A 112 29.99 11.83 2.75
C SER A 112 28.51 11.60 2.43
N ARG A 113 27.84 10.74 3.21
CA ARG A 113 26.46 10.34 2.94
C ARG A 113 25.47 11.50 2.89
N ALA A 114 25.70 12.55 3.70
CA ALA A 114 24.86 13.74 3.69
C ALA A 114 24.93 14.49 2.34
N ALA A 115 26.14 14.65 1.78
CA ALA A 115 26.32 15.30 0.48
C ALA A 115 25.76 14.46 -0.68
N GLU A 116 26.00 13.14 -0.66
CA GLU A 116 25.46 12.20 -1.64
C GLU A 116 23.90 12.26 -1.69
N LEU A 117 23.26 12.34 -0.52
CA LEU A 117 21.80 12.40 -0.45
C LEU A 117 21.25 13.77 -0.84
N LEU A 118 21.93 14.88 -0.53
CA LEU A 118 21.53 16.20 -1.03
C LEU A 118 21.57 16.25 -2.56
N GLU A 119 22.60 15.67 -3.18
CA GLU A 119 22.72 15.58 -4.63
C GLU A 119 21.61 14.69 -5.21
N ARG A 120 21.45 13.47 -4.70
CA ARG A 120 20.45 12.53 -5.15
C ARG A 120 19.01 13.07 -5.13
N PHE A 121 18.67 13.86 -4.10
CA PHE A 121 17.35 14.44 -3.93
C PHE A 121 17.22 15.87 -4.47
N GLU A 122 18.18 16.33 -5.28
CA GLU A 122 18.18 17.67 -5.90
C GLU A 122 18.05 18.80 -4.88
N LEU A 123 18.70 18.65 -3.73
CA LEU A 123 18.68 19.61 -2.64
C LEU A 123 20.03 20.33 -2.42
N THR A 124 21.02 20.12 -3.30
CA THR A 124 22.38 20.66 -3.15
C THR A 124 22.38 22.18 -3.04
N GLU A 125 21.67 22.89 -3.95
CA GLU A 125 21.60 24.36 -3.95
C GLU A 125 20.86 24.92 -2.73
N ALA A 126 19.93 24.14 -2.17
CA ALA A 126 19.18 24.52 -0.98
C ALA A 126 19.84 24.02 0.32
N GLY A 127 20.91 23.22 0.22
CA GLY A 127 21.52 22.49 1.33
C GLY A 127 21.94 23.38 2.51
N ASP A 128 22.35 24.61 2.25
CA ASP A 128 22.78 25.58 3.28
C ASP A 128 21.65 26.52 3.76
N ARG A 129 20.41 26.31 3.29
CA ARG A 129 19.25 27.09 3.75
C ARG A 129 18.54 26.35 4.89
N PRO A 130 17.96 27.07 5.88
CA PRO A 130 17.15 26.47 6.94
C PRO A 130 15.96 25.70 6.36
N ALA A 131 15.70 24.49 6.88
CA ALA A 131 14.64 23.60 6.34
C ALA A 131 13.24 24.20 6.48
N ARG A 132 13.00 25.14 7.39
CA ARG A 132 11.73 25.88 7.48
C ARG A 132 11.42 26.70 6.22
N THR A 133 12.45 27.07 5.43
CA THR A 133 12.27 27.82 4.18
C THR A 133 12.02 26.94 2.96
N TYR A 134 12.04 25.61 3.12
CA TYR A 134 11.79 24.67 2.06
C TYR A 134 10.31 24.62 1.70
N SER A 135 10.01 24.37 0.42
CA SER A 135 8.65 23.96 0.01
C SER A 135 8.25 22.63 0.67
N GLY A 136 6.95 22.29 0.63
CA GLY A 136 6.48 21.01 1.14
C GLY A 136 7.20 19.84 0.48
N GLY A 137 7.33 19.86 -0.86
CA GLY A 137 8.04 18.83 -1.62
C GLY A 137 9.54 18.76 -1.29
N MET A 138 10.23 19.89 -1.16
CA MET A 138 11.63 19.90 -0.74
C MET A 138 11.82 19.33 0.66
N ARG A 139 10.93 19.69 1.60
CA ARG A 139 10.98 19.15 2.97
C ARG A 139 10.74 17.65 2.98
N ARG A 140 9.81 17.16 2.15
CA ARG A 140 9.54 15.72 2.03
C ARG A 140 10.70 14.96 1.39
N ARG A 141 11.35 15.53 0.37
CA ARG A 141 12.59 14.96 -0.20
C ARG A 141 13.73 14.90 0.81
N LEU A 142 13.88 15.94 1.64
CA LEU A 142 14.88 15.94 2.72
C LEU A 142 14.58 14.87 3.79
N ASP A 143 13.31 14.68 4.15
CA ASP A 143 12.88 13.66 5.11
C ASP A 143 13.11 12.24 4.56
N LEU A 144 12.82 12.01 3.28
CA LEU A 144 13.14 10.76 2.59
C LEU A 144 14.66 10.51 2.56
N ALA A 145 15.46 11.53 2.27
CA ALA A 145 16.91 11.47 2.33
C ALA A 145 17.43 11.09 3.72
N ALA A 146 16.81 11.65 4.79
CA ALA A 146 17.14 11.28 6.16
C ALA A 146 16.85 9.81 6.48
N GLY A 147 15.72 9.28 5.98
CA GLY A 147 15.38 7.85 6.10
C GLY A 147 16.36 6.90 5.41
N LEU A 148 17.13 7.41 4.43
CA LEU A 148 18.08 6.62 3.63
C LEU A 148 19.55 6.76 4.08
N ILE A 149 19.80 7.44 5.18
CA ILE A 149 21.17 7.67 5.70
C ILE A 149 21.95 6.35 5.87
N THR A 150 21.29 5.30 6.35
CA THR A 150 21.91 3.99 6.65
C THR A 150 21.90 3.02 5.51
N ARG A 151 21.35 3.37 4.33
CA ARG A 151 21.08 2.41 3.24
C ARG A 151 20.26 1.22 3.74
N PRO A 152 19.01 1.44 4.17
CA PRO A 152 18.21 0.41 4.81
C PRO A 152 17.83 -0.71 3.84
N ASP A 153 17.69 -1.94 4.36
CA ASP A 153 17.09 -3.07 3.62
C ASP A 153 15.58 -2.85 3.39
N VAL A 154 14.92 -2.20 4.36
CA VAL A 154 13.47 -1.91 4.31
C VAL A 154 13.21 -0.44 4.64
N LEU A 155 12.51 0.25 3.77
CA LEU A 155 12.05 1.62 3.97
C LEU A 155 10.54 1.62 4.25
N PHE A 156 10.15 2.18 5.39
CA PHE A 156 8.76 2.41 5.77
C PHE A 156 8.37 3.83 5.43
N LEU A 157 7.32 3.99 4.63
CA LEU A 157 6.75 5.28 4.23
C LEU A 157 5.31 5.37 4.74
N ASP A 158 5.07 6.24 5.73
CA ASP A 158 3.72 6.44 6.27
C ASP A 158 3.10 7.70 5.65
N GLU A 159 2.18 7.51 4.70
CA GLU A 159 1.50 8.56 3.93
C GLU A 159 2.46 9.59 3.30
N PRO A 160 3.44 9.18 2.45
CA PRO A 160 4.56 10.02 2.06
C PRO A 160 4.18 11.23 1.19
N THR A 161 3.04 11.21 0.51
CA THR A 161 2.64 12.25 -0.45
C THR A 161 1.47 13.11 0.03
N THR A 162 1.00 12.89 1.28
CA THR A 162 -0.10 13.67 1.84
C THR A 162 0.24 15.15 1.89
N GLY A 163 -0.65 15.99 1.31
CA GLY A 163 -0.49 17.44 1.27
C GLY A 163 0.52 17.97 0.25
N LEU A 164 1.05 17.13 -0.63
CA LEU A 164 1.92 17.55 -1.73
C LEU A 164 1.13 17.89 -2.98
N ASP A 165 1.65 18.83 -3.75
CA ASP A 165 1.18 19.09 -5.11
C ASP A 165 1.53 17.93 -6.06
N PRO A 166 0.86 17.81 -7.24
CA PRO A 166 1.09 16.69 -8.16
C PRO A 166 2.53 16.55 -8.63
N HIS A 167 3.23 17.65 -8.85
CA HIS A 167 4.63 17.61 -9.30
C HIS A 167 5.55 17.05 -8.20
N SER A 168 5.40 17.55 -6.97
CA SER A 168 6.16 17.05 -5.81
C SER A 168 5.86 15.58 -5.52
N ARG A 169 4.61 15.14 -5.71
CA ARG A 169 4.20 13.74 -5.57
C ARG A 169 4.95 12.83 -6.55
N ASN A 170 4.96 13.20 -7.83
CA ASN A 170 5.66 12.41 -8.86
C ASN A 170 7.16 12.27 -8.53
N GLY A 171 7.81 13.32 -8.05
CA GLY A 171 9.21 13.25 -7.64
C GLY A 171 9.47 12.27 -6.48
N ILE A 172 8.52 12.12 -5.54
CA ILE A 172 8.61 11.08 -4.49
C ILE A 172 8.42 9.69 -5.09
N TRP A 173 7.46 9.53 -6.00
CA TRP A 173 7.22 8.25 -6.68
C TRP A 173 8.43 7.78 -7.49
N ASP A 174 9.07 8.68 -8.21
CA ASP A 174 10.29 8.36 -8.97
C ASP A 174 11.43 7.93 -8.05
N ALA A 175 11.62 8.63 -6.94
CA ALA A 175 12.60 8.24 -5.93
C ALA A 175 12.32 6.85 -5.33
N VAL A 176 11.05 6.49 -5.08
CA VAL A 176 10.66 5.16 -4.58
C VAL A 176 10.99 4.07 -5.62
N ARG A 177 10.66 4.29 -6.90
CA ARG A 177 10.98 3.34 -7.99
C ARG A 177 12.49 3.12 -8.13
N GLU A 178 13.27 4.19 -8.05
CA GLU A 178 14.73 4.12 -8.11
C GLU A 178 15.31 3.29 -6.95
N LEU A 179 14.85 3.54 -5.72
CA LEU A 179 15.26 2.81 -4.53
C LEU A 179 14.95 1.32 -4.63
N THR A 180 13.77 0.99 -5.13
CA THR A 180 13.37 -0.41 -5.31
C THR A 180 14.20 -1.08 -6.41
N GLY A 181 14.48 -0.37 -7.49
CA GLY A 181 15.42 -0.83 -8.54
C GLY A 181 16.84 -1.09 -8.03
N GLU A 182 17.27 -0.44 -6.96
CA GLU A 182 18.53 -0.68 -6.24
C GLU A 182 18.45 -1.84 -5.23
N GLY A 183 17.26 -2.44 -5.05
CA GLY A 183 17.04 -3.58 -4.15
C GLY A 183 16.51 -3.23 -2.75
N THR A 184 16.22 -1.96 -2.45
CA THR A 184 15.54 -1.58 -1.21
C THR A 184 14.09 -2.05 -1.25
N THR A 185 13.61 -2.70 -0.19
CA THR A 185 12.19 -3.04 -0.06
C THR A 185 11.44 -1.84 0.52
N VAL A 186 10.26 -1.53 -0.01
CA VAL A 186 9.44 -0.41 0.47
C VAL A 186 8.10 -0.93 0.99
N LEU A 187 7.75 -0.56 2.22
CA LEU A 187 6.40 -0.71 2.74
C LEU A 187 5.78 0.68 2.84
N LEU A 188 4.78 0.90 1.99
CA LEU A 188 4.09 2.17 1.84
C LEU A 188 2.70 2.08 2.44
N THR A 189 2.36 2.94 3.41
CA THR A 189 0.96 3.14 3.79
C THR A 189 0.42 4.36 3.05
N THR A 190 -0.77 4.26 2.51
CA THR A 190 -1.43 5.40 1.87
C THR A 190 -2.95 5.27 1.96
N GLN A 191 -3.63 6.40 1.88
CA GLN A 191 -5.07 6.47 1.63
C GLN A 191 -5.37 6.86 0.17
N TYR A 192 -4.36 7.23 -0.59
CA TYR A 192 -4.47 7.56 -2.02
C TYR A 192 -4.27 6.30 -2.85
N LEU A 193 -5.37 5.78 -3.39
CA LEU A 193 -5.36 4.52 -4.14
C LEU A 193 -4.57 4.65 -5.46
N GLU A 194 -4.54 5.85 -6.05
CA GLU A 194 -3.69 6.16 -7.21
C GLU A 194 -2.19 5.93 -6.91
N GLU A 195 -1.72 6.31 -5.71
CA GLU A 195 -0.33 6.11 -5.31
C GLU A 195 0.04 4.62 -5.26
N ALA A 196 -0.86 3.79 -4.70
CA ALA A 196 -0.64 2.35 -4.67
C ALA A 196 -0.72 1.73 -6.07
N ASP A 197 -1.64 2.21 -6.92
CA ASP A 197 -1.77 1.75 -8.31
C ASP A 197 -0.52 2.03 -9.15
N GLN A 198 0.16 3.13 -8.88
CA GLN A 198 1.36 3.57 -9.60
C GLN A 198 2.66 2.95 -9.08
N LEU A 199 2.73 2.61 -7.80
CA LEU A 199 3.97 2.23 -7.15
C LEU A 199 4.03 0.78 -6.70
N ALA A 200 2.90 0.20 -6.25
CA ALA A 200 2.93 -1.06 -5.54
C ALA A 200 3.05 -2.26 -6.51
N ASP A 201 3.98 -3.15 -6.21
CA ASP A 201 4.03 -4.49 -6.81
C ASP A 201 2.94 -5.37 -6.21
N ASP A 202 2.73 -5.25 -4.88
CA ASP A 202 1.67 -5.91 -4.12
C ASP A 202 0.93 -4.93 -3.23
N ILE A 203 -0.36 -5.16 -3.05
CA ILE A 203 -1.25 -4.37 -2.20
C ILE A 203 -1.86 -5.27 -1.13
N VAL A 204 -1.89 -4.78 0.10
CA VAL A 204 -2.65 -5.39 1.21
C VAL A 204 -3.72 -4.42 1.67
N LEU A 205 -4.98 -4.82 1.55
CA LEU A 205 -6.12 -4.06 2.04
C LEU A 205 -6.37 -4.40 3.52
N ILE A 206 -6.27 -3.40 4.39
CA ILE A 206 -6.56 -3.55 5.83
C ILE A 206 -7.90 -2.89 6.15
N ASP A 207 -8.77 -3.65 6.82
CA ASP A 207 -10.01 -3.15 7.38
C ASP A 207 -10.28 -3.75 8.75
N GLY A 208 -10.59 -2.90 9.74
CA GLY A 208 -10.86 -3.30 11.12
C GLY A 208 -9.72 -4.09 11.78
N GLY A 209 -8.47 -3.78 11.43
CA GLY A 209 -7.27 -4.41 11.98
C GLY A 209 -6.91 -5.76 11.36
N ARG A 210 -7.50 -6.16 10.23
CA ARG A 210 -7.25 -7.41 9.51
C ARG A 210 -6.86 -7.15 8.06
N ALA A 211 -5.99 -7.97 7.50
CA ALA A 211 -5.82 -8.04 6.05
C ALA A 211 -7.08 -8.70 5.46
N THR A 212 -7.75 -8.01 4.54
CA THR A 212 -8.98 -8.51 3.92
C THR A 212 -8.74 -9.05 2.53
N HIS A 213 -7.86 -8.39 1.76
CA HIS A 213 -7.46 -8.80 0.44
C HIS A 213 -5.98 -8.49 0.25
N SER A 214 -5.29 -9.27 -0.56
CA SER A 214 -3.93 -9.00 -0.99
C SER A 214 -3.71 -9.50 -2.41
N GLY A 215 -2.82 -8.87 -3.15
CA GLY A 215 -2.43 -9.22 -4.50
C GLY A 215 -1.91 -8.01 -5.25
N THR A 216 -1.49 -8.20 -6.48
CA THR A 216 -1.07 -7.13 -7.37
C THR A 216 -2.22 -6.16 -7.65
N PRO A 217 -1.97 -4.90 -8.04
CA PRO A 217 -3.02 -3.97 -8.48
C PRO A 217 -3.94 -4.59 -9.55
N ALA A 218 -3.36 -5.33 -10.51
CA ALA A 218 -4.10 -5.98 -11.58
C ALA A 218 -5.03 -7.09 -11.07
N GLU A 219 -4.54 -7.93 -10.14
CA GLU A 219 -5.36 -8.99 -9.52
C GLU A 219 -6.52 -8.41 -8.72
N LEU A 220 -6.27 -7.36 -7.93
CA LEU A 220 -7.33 -6.70 -7.15
C LEU A 220 -8.39 -6.07 -8.07
N LYS A 221 -7.99 -5.44 -9.18
CA LYS A 221 -8.91 -4.92 -10.20
C LYS A 221 -9.72 -6.04 -10.84
N ALA A 222 -9.09 -7.17 -11.15
CA ALA A 222 -9.76 -8.33 -11.72
C ALA A 222 -10.85 -8.95 -10.81
N LEU A 223 -10.71 -8.84 -9.47
CA LEU A 223 -11.73 -9.29 -8.51
C LEU A 223 -13.07 -8.57 -8.68
N VAL A 224 -13.03 -7.35 -9.23
CA VAL A 224 -14.21 -6.49 -9.39
C VAL A 224 -14.77 -6.57 -10.81
N GLY A 225 -13.97 -6.99 -11.79
CA GLY A 225 -14.35 -7.12 -13.19
C GLY A 225 -14.09 -5.84 -13.99
N SER A 226 -15.03 -5.48 -14.89
CA SER A 226 -14.94 -4.27 -15.72
C SER A 226 -15.84 -3.16 -15.14
N TYR A 227 -15.48 -1.91 -15.44
CA TYR A 227 -16.30 -0.73 -15.13
C TYR A 227 -16.94 -0.22 -16.41
N ALA A 228 -18.28 -0.28 -16.47
CA ALA A 228 -19.07 0.32 -17.53
C ALA A 228 -19.36 1.77 -17.17
N GLU A 229 -18.96 2.70 -18.02
CA GLU A 229 -19.12 4.15 -17.80
C GLU A 229 -19.83 4.78 -18.98
N VAL A 230 -20.74 5.71 -18.69
CA VAL A 230 -21.50 6.46 -19.69
C VAL A 230 -21.48 7.94 -19.34
N VAL A 231 -21.18 8.78 -20.32
CA VAL A 231 -21.32 10.23 -20.24
C VAL A 231 -22.59 10.63 -21.02
N VAL A 232 -23.58 11.13 -20.30
CA VAL A 232 -24.85 11.53 -20.94
C VAL A 232 -24.79 12.95 -21.50
N LEU A 233 -25.56 13.20 -22.55
CA LEU A 233 -25.65 14.52 -23.20
C LEU A 233 -26.31 15.55 -22.25
N ASP A 234 -27.38 15.11 -21.54
CA ASP A 234 -28.12 15.93 -20.58
C ASP A 234 -28.10 15.24 -19.21
N ALA A 235 -27.77 15.98 -18.15
CA ALA A 235 -27.80 15.47 -16.77
C ALA A 235 -29.17 14.92 -16.36
N ALA A 236 -30.26 15.40 -16.95
CA ALA A 236 -31.62 14.88 -16.73
C ALA A 236 -31.76 13.41 -17.16
N ALA A 237 -30.91 12.91 -18.06
CA ALA A 237 -30.91 11.52 -18.50
C ALA A 237 -30.14 10.54 -17.57
N LEU A 238 -29.43 11.06 -16.54
CA LEU A 238 -28.66 10.23 -15.60
C LEU A 238 -29.49 9.12 -14.93
N PRO A 239 -30.72 9.36 -14.44
CA PRO A 239 -31.53 8.28 -13.86
C PRO A 239 -31.85 7.15 -14.85
N ALA A 240 -32.11 7.49 -16.12
CA ALA A 240 -32.37 6.51 -17.15
C ALA A 240 -31.11 5.70 -17.51
N ALA A 241 -29.97 6.38 -17.63
CA ALA A 241 -28.66 5.73 -17.83
C ALA A 241 -28.32 4.80 -16.66
N ALA A 242 -28.58 5.21 -15.42
CA ALA A 242 -28.39 4.38 -14.24
C ALA A 242 -29.26 3.12 -14.27
N ALA A 243 -30.55 3.25 -14.64
CA ALA A 243 -31.44 2.10 -14.74
C ALA A 243 -30.96 1.06 -15.77
N VAL A 244 -30.44 1.51 -16.91
CA VAL A 244 -29.82 0.64 -17.93
C VAL A 244 -28.58 -0.06 -17.38
N LEU A 245 -27.69 0.69 -16.70
CA LEU A 245 -26.49 0.11 -16.10
C LEU A 245 -26.83 -0.91 -15.01
N ASP A 246 -27.75 -0.60 -14.11
CA ASP A 246 -28.20 -1.54 -13.06
C ASP A 246 -28.75 -2.83 -13.65
N GLN A 247 -29.62 -2.71 -14.67
CA GLN A 247 -30.18 -3.88 -15.38
C GLN A 247 -29.12 -4.74 -16.06
N LEU A 248 -28.11 -4.14 -16.69
CA LEU A 248 -27.07 -4.86 -17.42
C LEU A 248 -26.02 -5.46 -16.47
N THR A 249 -25.65 -4.74 -15.43
CA THR A 249 -24.50 -5.12 -14.59
C THR A 249 -24.91 -5.82 -13.30
N GLY A 250 -26.18 -5.68 -12.88
CA GLY A 250 -26.67 -6.14 -11.58
C GLY A 250 -25.98 -5.45 -10.40
N SER A 251 -25.43 -4.27 -10.61
CA SER A 251 -24.69 -3.50 -9.61
C SER A 251 -25.23 -2.07 -9.53
N GLU A 252 -25.36 -1.54 -8.30
CA GLU A 252 -25.83 -0.19 -8.07
C GLU A 252 -24.90 0.83 -8.77
N PRO A 253 -25.42 1.67 -9.70
CA PRO A 253 -24.61 2.62 -10.43
C PRO A 253 -24.22 3.82 -9.56
N VAL A 254 -22.98 4.31 -9.75
CA VAL A 254 -22.49 5.57 -9.17
C VAL A 254 -22.76 6.70 -10.16
N LEU A 255 -23.37 7.80 -9.67
CA LEU A 255 -23.71 8.96 -10.48
C LEU A 255 -22.85 10.17 -10.08
N ASP A 256 -22.35 10.88 -11.09
CA ASP A 256 -21.69 12.17 -10.93
C ASP A 256 -22.42 13.19 -11.81
N ALA A 257 -23.23 14.05 -11.17
CA ALA A 257 -24.05 15.02 -11.87
C ALA A 257 -23.21 16.15 -12.50
N GLU A 258 -22.06 16.51 -11.90
CA GLU A 258 -21.21 17.58 -12.42
C GLU A 258 -20.51 17.12 -13.71
N LYS A 259 -20.05 15.87 -13.75
CA LYS A 259 -19.43 15.27 -14.93
C LYS A 259 -20.44 14.67 -15.89
N ARG A 260 -21.71 14.60 -15.51
CA ARG A 260 -22.80 13.94 -16.26
C ARG A 260 -22.46 12.47 -16.55
N THR A 261 -21.84 11.77 -15.60
CA THR A 261 -21.45 10.37 -15.74
C THR A 261 -22.30 9.45 -14.88
N ALA A 262 -22.59 8.27 -15.42
CA ALA A 262 -23.13 7.12 -14.69
C ALA A 262 -22.18 5.95 -14.93
N GLY A 263 -21.85 5.20 -13.88
CA GLY A 263 -20.95 4.05 -14.03
C GLY A 263 -21.28 2.92 -13.06
N ALA A 264 -21.05 1.70 -13.50
CA ALA A 264 -21.27 0.51 -12.70
C ALA A 264 -20.23 -0.57 -13.00
N VAL A 265 -19.92 -1.39 -12.00
CA VAL A 265 -18.99 -2.53 -12.15
C VAL A 265 -19.77 -3.77 -12.63
N THR A 266 -19.13 -4.53 -13.52
CA THR A 266 -19.67 -5.83 -13.96
C THR A 266 -18.59 -6.90 -13.97
N THR A 267 -18.94 -8.09 -13.48
CA THR A 267 -18.13 -9.31 -13.62
C THR A 267 -18.65 -10.20 -14.75
N ASP A 268 -19.77 -9.79 -15.40
CA ASP A 268 -20.37 -10.53 -16.48
C ASP A 268 -19.64 -10.22 -17.81
N PRO A 269 -18.97 -11.20 -18.42
CA PRO A 269 -18.26 -10.99 -19.69
C PRO A 269 -19.19 -10.76 -20.87
N THR A 270 -20.50 -10.98 -20.72
CA THR A 270 -21.48 -10.71 -21.78
C THR A 270 -21.84 -9.24 -21.89
N VAL A 271 -21.55 -8.44 -20.87
CA VAL A 271 -21.69 -6.98 -20.90
C VAL A 271 -20.58 -6.42 -21.77
N THR A 272 -20.91 -6.11 -22.99
CA THR A 272 -19.99 -5.54 -24.00
C THR A 272 -20.37 -4.09 -24.31
N LEU A 273 -19.42 -3.31 -24.82
CA LEU A 273 -19.69 -1.92 -25.23
C LEU A 273 -20.84 -1.82 -26.27
N PRO A 274 -20.89 -2.67 -27.31
CA PRO A 274 -22.02 -2.65 -28.24
C PRO A 274 -23.38 -2.93 -27.60
N LEU A 275 -23.42 -3.84 -26.59
CA LEU A 275 -24.63 -4.11 -25.83
C LEU A 275 -25.04 -2.88 -25.01
N LEU A 276 -24.11 -2.27 -24.29
CA LEU A 276 -24.34 -1.08 -23.50
C LEU A 276 -24.92 0.06 -24.34
N VAL A 277 -24.28 0.37 -25.46
CA VAL A 277 -24.73 1.44 -26.37
C VAL A 277 -26.13 1.17 -26.92
N ARG A 278 -26.42 -0.08 -27.31
CA ARG A 278 -27.75 -0.48 -27.82
C ARG A 278 -28.85 -0.31 -26.78
N GLU A 279 -28.61 -0.71 -25.53
CA GLU A 279 -29.63 -0.58 -24.46
C GLU A 279 -29.84 0.87 -24.05
N LEU A 280 -28.80 1.71 -24.08
CA LEU A 280 -28.91 3.17 -23.86
C LEU A 280 -29.73 3.85 -24.96
N ASP A 281 -29.49 3.47 -26.23
CA ASP A 281 -30.25 3.98 -27.37
C ASP A 281 -31.74 3.58 -27.29
N ALA A 282 -32.01 2.29 -26.94
CA ALA A 282 -33.36 1.80 -26.73
C ALA A 282 -34.10 2.51 -25.59
N ALA A 283 -33.38 2.96 -24.56
CA ALA A 283 -33.91 3.76 -23.45
C ALA A 283 -34.04 5.26 -23.79
N GLY A 284 -33.66 5.70 -24.99
CA GLY A 284 -33.69 7.10 -25.40
C GLY A 284 -32.66 7.99 -24.71
N VAL A 285 -31.58 7.42 -24.19
CA VAL A 285 -30.51 8.13 -23.51
C VAL A 285 -29.52 8.68 -24.54
N GLY A 286 -29.44 10.00 -24.64
CA GLY A 286 -28.41 10.66 -25.44
C GLY A 286 -27.03 10.51 -24.81
N VAL A 287 -26.11 9.84 -25.53
CA VAL A 287 -24.78 9.50 -25.05
C VAL A 287 -23.73 10.40 -25.72
N VAL A 288 -22.81 10.96 -24.94
CA VAL A 288 -21.61 11.68 -25.42
C VAL A 288 -20.44 10.70 -25.55
N ASP A 289 -20.28 9.84 -24.55
CA ASP A 289 -19.23 8.82 -24.52
C ASP A 289 -19.70 7.60 -23.72
N ALA A 290 -19.24 6.42 -24.10
CA ALA A 290 -19.48 5.20 -23.38
C ALA A 290 -18.26 4.28 -23.46
N GLY A 291 -17.90 3.64 -22.36
CA GLY A 291 -16.72 2.79 -22.28
C GLY A 291 -16.87 1.62 -21.33
N LEU A 292 -16.09 0.58 -21.63
CA LEU A 292 -15.78 -0.49 -20.68
C LEU A 292 -14.27 -0.43 -20.42
N ARG A 293 -13.90 -0.24 -19.18
CA ARG A 293 -12.50 -0.14 -18.77
C ARG A 293 -12.24 -1.00 -17.53
N PRO A 294 -10.97 -1.35 -17.24
CA PRO A 294 -10.62 -1.88 -15.94
C PRO A 294 -11.04 -0.89 -14.84
N PRO A 295 -11.52 -1.37 -13.68
CA PRO A 295 -11.86 -0.47 -12.59
C PRO A 295 -10.60 0.19 -12.03
N THR A 296 -10.76 1.37 -11.44
CA THR A 296 -9.73 1.99 -10.60
C THR A 296 -9.65 1.27 -9.25
N LEU A 297 -8.55 1.44 -8.53
CA LEU A 297 -8.49 0.90 -7.17
C LEU A 297 -9.50 1.55 -6.22
N ASP A 298 -9.94 2.80 -6.48
CA ASP A 298 -11.02 3.45 -5.73
C ASP A 298 -12.33 2.68 -5.86
N GLU A 299 -12.69 2.29 -7.08
CA GLU A 299 -13.89 1.49 -7.37
C GLU A 299 -13.80 0.09 -6.75
N VAL A 300 -12.62 -0.52 -6.80
CA VAL A 300 -12.34 -1.79 -6.11
C VAL A 300 -12.54 -1.65 -4.60
N PHE A 301 -11.93 -0.64 -4.00
CA PHE A 301 -12.00 -0.40 -2.57
C PHE A 301 -13.42 -0.15 -2.10
N LEU A 302 -14.17 0.71 -2.77
CA LEU A 302 -15.57 0.98 -2.47
C LEU A 302 -16.40 -0.31 -2.51
N ARG A 303 -16.25 -1.12 -3.56
CA ARG A 303 -17.01 -2.37 -3.69
C ARG A 303 -16.66 -3.40 -2.62
N LEU A 304 -15.37 -3.57 -2.30
CA LEU A 304 -14.92 -4.54 -1.30
C LEU A 304 -15.31 -4.13 0.13
N THR A 305 -15.38 -2.83 0.43
CA THR A 305 -15.78 -2.31 1.74
C THR A 305 -17.29 -2.23 1.91
N HIS A 306 -18.07 -1.87 0.86
CA HIS A 306 -19.52 -1.83 0.89
C HIS A 306 -20.16 -3.24 1.02
N ARG A 307 -19.61 -4.27 0.38
CA ARG A 307 -20.08 -5.66 0.51
C ARG A 307 -20.12 -6.16 1.96
N LYS A 308 -19.17 -5.73 2.79
CA LYS A 308 -19.18 -6.09 4.23
C LYS A 308 -20.31 -5.46 5.03
N ARG A 309 -20.79 -4.28 4.64
CA ARG A 309 -21.94 -3.61 5.30
C ARG A 309 -23.27 -4.26 4.92
N ALA A 310 -23.35 -4.90 3.76
CA ALA A 310 -24.56 -5.54 3.25
C ALA A 310 -24.71 -7.03 3.63
N GLY A 311 -23.82 -7.60 4.45
CA GLY A 311 -23.98 -8.96 5.01
C GLY A 311 -23.78 -10.12 4.04
N HIS A 312 -23.12 -9.93 2.89
CA HIS A 312 -22.78 -11.03 1.99
C HIS A 312 -21.46 -11.70 2.43
N PRO A 313 -21.44 -13.05 2.57
CA PRO A 313 -20.21 -13.77 2.91
C PRO A 313 -19.18 -13.63 1.79
N VAL A 314 -17.96 -13.26 2.18
CA VAL A 314 -16.78 -13.30 1.29
C VAL A 314 -16.52 -14.78 0.95
N PRO A 315 -16.34 -15.18 -0.30
CA PRO A 315 -15.96 -16.56 -0.63
C PRO A 315 -14.61 -16.87 0.01
N ASP A 316 -14.56 -17.98 0.76
CA ASP A 316 -13.33 -18.50 1.35
C ASP A 316 -12.29 -18.73 0.25
N ARG A 317 -11.10 -18.19 0.43
CA ARG A 317 -9.94 -18.50 -0.41
C ARG A 317 -9.61 -19.99 -0.30
N PRO A 318 -9.29 -20.67 -1.41
CA PRO A 318 -8.51 -21.90 -1.30
C PRO A 318 -7.18 -21.53 -0.63
N SER A 319 -6.91 -22.12 0.53
CA SER A 319 -5.63 -22.01 1.22
C SER A 319 -4.52 -22.37 0.23
N ALA A 320 -3.65 -21.42 -0.09
CA ALA A 320 -2.43 -21.68 -0.83
C ALA A 320 -1.65 -22.69 0.01
N GLY A 321 -1.67 -23.96 -0.44
CA GLY A 321 -0.97 -25.06 0.22
C GLY A 321 0.52 -24.73 0.26
N HIS A 322 1.04 -24.57 1.44
CA HIS A 322 2.48 -24.62 1.65
C HIS A 322 2.97 -26.01 1.20
N PRO A 323 4.01 -26.11 0.40
CA PRO A 323 4.64 -27.41 0.18
C PRO A 323 5.24 -27.86 1.52
N VAL A 324 4.62 -28.85 2.13
CA VAL A 324 5.19 -29.58 3.26
C VAL A 324 6.47 -30.24 2.71
N ALA A 325 7.63 -29.82 3.19
CA ALA A 325 8.87 -30.50 2.93
C ALA A 325 8.81 -31.87 3.62
N ASP A 326 8.67 -32.92 2.83
CA ASP A 326 8.83 -34.30 3.29
C ASP A 326 10.23 -34.47 3.88
N GLY A 327 10.30 -34.62 5.20
CA GLY A 327 11.48 -35.06 5.91
C GLY A 327 11.76 -36.54 5.59
N PRO A 328 13.04 -36.97 5.56
CA PRO A 328 13.38 -38.35 5.25
C PRO A 328 12.86 -39.31 6.33
N PRO A 329 12.46 -40.54 5.95
CA PRO A 329 11.95 -41.54 6.87
C PRO A 329 13.02 -41.97 7.89
N THR A 330 12.68 -41.85 9.18
CA THR A 330 13.50 -42.41 10.25
C THR A 330 13.29 -43.90 10.30
N ASP A 331 14.36 -44.64 9.92
CA ASP A 331 14.48 -46.09 10.06
C ASP A 331 14.68 -46.44 11.55
N HIS A 332 13.66 -47.02 12.15
CA HIS A 332 13.70 -47.65 13.48
C HIS A 332 13.78 -49.16 13.34
N SER A 333 14.98 -49.64 13.02
CA SER A 333 15.29 -51.05 13.22
C SER A 333 16.73 -51.21 13.68
N ARG A 334 16.99 -51.19 15.00
CA ARG A 334 18.08 -51.92 15.61
C ARG A 334 17.69 -52.52 16.94
N LYS A 335 17.69 -53.82 16.91
CA LYS A 335 17.54 -54.78 18.02
C LYS A 335 18.55 -54.54 19.13
N GLU A 336 18.13 -54.68 20.37
CA GLU A 336 18.98 -55.03 21.49
C GLU A 336 19.71 -56.35 21.27
N PRO A 337 20.90 -56.52 21.87
CA PRO A 337 21.26 -57.77 22.47
C PRO A 337 21.56 -57.58 23.96
N ALA A 338 21.05 -58.52 24.73
CA ALA A 338 21.34 -58.77 26.15
C ALA A 338 22.79 -59.19 26.39
N ALA A 339 23.40 -58.71 27.44
CA ALA A 339 24.20 -59.36 28.47
C ALA A 339 24.62 -58.33 29.52
#